data_857d61e4e89b174a289ac855cdb4d081
#
_entry.id   857d61e4e89b174a289ac855cdb4d081
#
_cell.length_a   1.000
_cell.length_b   1.000
_cell.length_c   1.000
_cell.angle_alpha   90.00
_cell.angle_beta   90.00
_cell.angle_gamma   90.00
#
_symmetry.space_group_name_H-M   'P 1'
#
loop_
_entity.id
_entity.type
_entity.pdbx_description
1 polymer ?
#
loop_
_entity_poly.entity_id
_entity_poly.type
_entity_poly.pdbx_seq_one_letter_code
_entity_poly.pdbx_strand_id
1 'polypeptide(L)'
;RCRRQRQMCIRDRDSIKLPDFILVFSKTEGYRHQSIAKGVHTLRRLGRNNGFFVLLTETSVDFNSSNLENYKLVIFLSTTQDVLNPEQQRAFRSYIKKGGSFMGIHAASDTEYDWPWYGKLVGGYFESHPNDPNVLDAKIEVVNKNHPSTAHLIYVWQRKDEWYNYKNLNPNVTVLLNLDESSYEGGTNGENHPIAWYHTFDGGRAFYTGGGHTDESFDEPDFKEHLLGGILWCLGRTE
;
A
#
# COMPACT_ATOMS: atom_id res chain seq x y z
N ARG A 1 -51.64 38.44 -26.55
CA ARG A 1 -51.42 37.47 -25.45
C ARG A 1 -50.08 36.75 -25.68
N CYS A 2 -49.02 37.28 -25.08
CA CYS A 2 -47.70 36.64 -25.08
C CYS A 2 -47.67 35.49 -24.05
N ARG A 3 -47.50 34.25 -24.51
CA ARG A 3 -47.15 33.12 -23.67
C ARG A 3 -45.63 33.19 -23.39
N ARG A 4 -45.24 33.55 -22.17
CA ARG A 4 -43.88 33.36 -21.66
C ARG A 4 -43.66 31.87 -21.47
N GLN A 5 -42.88 31.26 -22.33
CA GLN A 5 -42.26 29.94 -22.06
C GLN A 5 -41.27 30.12 -20.91
N ARG A 6 -41.54 29.48 -19.78
CA ARG A 6 -40.57 29.33 -18.71
C ARG A 6 -39.54 28.28 -19.20
N GLN A 7 -38.38 28.77 -19.62
CA GLN A 7 -37.20 27.90 -19.71
C GLN A 7 -36.87 27.43 -18.29
N MET A 8 -37.14 26.17 -18.02
CA MET A 8 -36.68 25.46 -16.83
C MET A 8 -35.18 25.22 -17.02
N CYS A 9 -34.34 26.04 -16.36
CA CYS A 9 -32.93 25.77 -16.26
C CYS A 9 -32.79 24.39 -15.62
N ILE A 10 -32.43 23.41 -16.41
CA ILE A 10 -31.87 22.14 -15.91
C ILE A 10 -30.57 22.56 -15.27
N ARG A 11 -30.54 22.65 -13.92
CA ARG A 11 -29.29 22.69 -13.19
C ARG A 11 -28.51 21.44 -13.61
N ASP A 12 -27.32 21.67 -14.13
CA ASP A 12 -26.35 20.60 -14.34
C ASP A 12 -26.38 19.69 -13.09
N ARG A 13 -26.76 18.45 -13.32
CA ARG A 13 -26.58 17.41 -12.31
C ARG A 13 -25.07 17.31 -12.15
N ASP A 14 -24.54 17.91 -11.09
CA ASP A 14 -23.22 17.56 -10.60
C ASP A 14 -23.16 16.05 -10.65
N SER A 15 -22.30 15.51 -11.50
CA SER A 15 -22.14 14.07 -11.65
C SER A 15 -21.79 13.54 -10.27
N ILE A 16 -22.69 12.79 -9.66
CA ILE A 16 -22.46 12.14 -8.36
C ILE A 16 -21.21 11.29 -8.56
N LYS A 17 -20.07 11.80 -8.10
CA LYS A 17 -18.81 11.06 -8.16
C LYS A 17 -18.98 9.88 -7.20
N LEU A 18 -19.09 8.69 -7.76
CA LEU A 18 -19.13 7.48 -6.93
C LEU A 18 -17.88 7.42 -6.06
N PRO A 19 -18.00 6.99 -4.81
CA PRO A 19 -16.85 6.83 -3.93
C PRO A 19 -15.89 5.78 -4.49
N ASP A 20 -14.59 5.97 -4.25
CA ASP A 20 -13.60 4.98 -4.61
C ASP A 20 -13.71 3.76 -3.68
N PHE A 21 -13.64 2.56 -4.26
CA PHE A 21 -13.60 1.30 -3.52
C PHE A 21 -12.17 0.76 -3.51
N ILE A 22 -11.75 0.29 -2.34
CA ILE A 22 -10.45 -0.32 -2.09
C ILE A 22 -10.68 -1.75 -1.60
N LEU A 23 -9.98 -2.70 -2.21
CA LEU A 23 -9.94 -4.08 -1.73
C LEU A 23 -8.69 -4.27 -0.89
N VAL A 24 -8.86 -4.68 0.37
CA VAL A 24 -7.77 -5.14 1.24
C VAL A 24 -7.73 -6.65 1.21
N PHE A 25 -6.60 -7.20 0.80
CA PHE A 25 -6.32 -8.62 0.76
C PHE A 25 -5.30 -8.98 1.83
N SER A 26 -5.64 -9.94 2.71
CA SER A 26 -4.79 -10.33 3.84
C SER A 26 -4.70 -11.85 4.02
N LYS A 27 -4.80 -12.60 2.92
CA LYS A 27 -4.54 -14.04 2.93
C LYS A 27 -3.07 -14.31 3.23
N THR A 28 -2.83 -15.35 4.04
CA THR A 28 -1.49 -15.83 4.39
C THR A 28 -1.40 -17.32 4.18
N GLU A 29 -0.35 -17.79 3.51
CA GLU A 29 0.00 -19.21 3.40
C GLU A 29 1.25 -19.53 4.28
N GLY A 30 1.94 -18.51 4.76
CA GLY A 30 3.02 -18.58 5.74
C GLY A 30 2.62 -17.95 7.08
N TYR A 31 3.51 -17.14 7.65
CA TYR A 31 3.28 -16.48 8.92
C TYR A 31 2.10 -15.49 8.85
N ARG A 32 1.19 -15.58 9.82
CA ARG A 32 0.05 -14.66 9.93
C ARG A 32 0.32 -13.62 11.01
N HIS A 33 0.47 -12.39 10.60
CA HIS A 33 0.71 -11.26 11.50
C HIS A 33 -0.53 -10.94 12.35
N GLN A 34 -0.33 -10.71 13.66
CA GLN A 34 -1.42 -10.33 14.57
C GLN A 34 -2.02 -8.98 14.21
N SER A 35 -1.18 -8.08 13.71
CA SER A 35 -1.55 -6.70 13.32
C SER A 35 -2.54 -6.58 12.16
N ILE A 36 -2.82 -7.66 11.42
CA ILE A 36 -3.77 -7.65 10.29
C ILE A 36 -5.13 -7.09 10.72
N ALA A 37 -5.68 -7.55 11.85
CA ALA A 37 -6.99 -7.09 12.33
C ALA A 37 -6.99 -5.59 12.63
N LYS A 38 -5.94 -5.09 13.29
CA LYS A 38 -5.74 -3.69 13.61
C LYS A 38 -5.54 -2.85 12.35
N GLY A 39 -4.75 -3.33 11.40
CA GLY A 39 -4.52 -2.69 10.09
C GLY A 39 -5.83 -2.52 9.31
N VAL A 40 -6.65 -3.57 9.20
CA VAL A 40 -7.98 -3.50 8.57
C VAL A 40 -8.86 -2.45 9.24
N HIS A 41 -8.91 -2.44 10.59
CA HIS A 41 -9.69 -1.45 11.34
C HIS A 41 -9.24 -0.03 11.01
N THR A 42 -7.92 0.20 11.00
CA THR A 42 -7.32 1.51 10.71
C THR A 42 -7.62 1.95 9.28
N LEU A 43 -7.43 1.08 8.27
CA LEU A 43 -7.72 1.39 6.87
C LEU A 43 -9.21 1.73 6.66
N ARG A 44 -10.13 0.99 7.30
CA ARG A 44 -11.57 1.30 7.27
C ARG A 44 -11.89 2.66 7.90
N ARG A 45 -11.21 3.02 9.00
CA ARG A 45 -11.38 4.33 9.64
C ARG A 45 -10.85 5.46 8.75
N LEU A 46 -9.68 5.28 8.12
CA LEU A 46 -9.14 6.21 7.14
C LEU A 46 -10.14 6.42 5.98
N GLY A 47 -10.74 5.33 5.48
CA GLY A 47 -11.74 5.40 4.41
C GLY A 47 -12.96 6.23 4.79
N ARG A 48 -13.56 5.95 5.94
CA ARG A 48 -14.73 6.71 6.45
C ARG A 48 -14.44 8.21 6.57
N ASN A 49 -13.24 8.57 6.98
CA ASN A 49 -12.86 9.96 7.22
C ASN A 49 -12.45 10.70 5.93
N ASN A 50 -12.10 9.95 4.86
CA ASN A 50 -11.53 10.52 3.62
C ASN A 50 -12.32 10.16 2.36
N GLY A 51 -13.56 9.65 2.50
CA GLY A 51 -14.48 9.45 1.38
C GLY A 51 -14.07 8.33 0.41
N PHE A 52 -13.58 7.20 0.94
CA PHE A 52 -13.41 5.95 0.21
C PHE A 52 -13.89 4.75 1.04
N PHE A 53 -14.27 3.66 0.37
CA PHE A 53 -14.76 2.46 1.04
C PHE A 53 -13.73 1.35 0.98
N VAL A 54 -13.57 0.64 2.10
CA VAL A 54 -12.61 -0.45 2.26
C VAL A 54 -13.36 -1.76 2.49
N LEU A 55 -13.20 -2.68 1.54
CA LEU A 55 -13.67 -4.04 1.62
C LEU A 55 -12.48 -4.96 1.93
N LEU A 56 -12.72 -6.00 2.73
CA LEU A 56 -11.70 -6.99 3.09
C LEU A 56 -12.02 -8.32 2.44
N THR A 57 -10.99 -9.00 1.96
CA THR A 57 -11.05 -10.40 1.60
C THR A 57 -9.80 -11.15 2.06
N GLU A 58 -9.98 -12.44 2.38
CA GLU A 58 -8.90 -13.42 2.57
C GLU A 58 -9.03 -14.59 1.59
N THR A 59 -9.95 -14.48 0.63
CA THR A 59 -10.13 -15.50 -0.41
C THR A 59 -9.58 -15.06 -1.74
N SER A 60 -8.70 -15.87 -2.32
CA SER A 60 -8.10 -15.61 -3.64
C SER A 60 -9.12 -15.74 -4.79
N VAL A 61 -10.31 -16.30 -4.54
CA VAL A 61 -11.40 -16.36 -5.52
C VAL A 61 -11.85 -14.97 -5.97
N ASP A 62 -11.68 -13.96 -5.11
CA ASP A 62 -11.99 -12.56 -5.42
C ASP A 62 -11.04 -11.93 -6.46
N PHE A 63 -9.91 -12.58 -6.74
CA PHE A 63 -8.98 -12.17 -7.79
C PHE A 63 -9.42 -12.67 -9.16
N ASN A 64 -10.51 -12.12 -9.64
CA ASN A 64 -11.06 -12.32 -10.99
C ASN A 64 -11.39 -10.96 -11.62
N SER A 65 -11.44 -10.90 -12.96
CA SER A 65 -11.57 -9.65 -13.69
C SER A 65 -12.85 -8.88 -13.36
N SER A 66 -13.98 -9.57 -13.18
CA SER A 66 -15.27 -8.94 -12.91
C SER A 66 -15.37 -8.34 -11.50
N ASN A 67 -14.63 -8.91 -10.54
CA ASN A 67 -14.58 -8.35 -9.20
C ASN A 67 -13.56 -7.21 -9.11
N LEU A 68 -12.33 -7.41 -9.63
CA LEU A 68 -11.25 -6.44 -9.51
C LEU A 68 -11.55 -5.10 -10.21
N GLU A 69 -12.33 -5.07 -11.28
CA GLU A 69 -12.72 -3.84 -11.98
C GLU A 69 -13.53 -2.85 -11.13
N ASN A 70 -14.10 -3.31 -10.00
CA ASN A 70 -14.85 -2.46 -9.08
C ASN A 70 -13.96 -1.64 -8.15
N TYR A 71 -12.66 -1.94 -8.08
CA TYR A 71 -11.72 -1.30 -7.13
C TYR A 71 -10.73 -0.39 -7.84
N LYS A 72 -10.45 0.76 -7.24
CA LYS A 72 -9.39 1.67 -7.70
C LYS A 72 -8.02 1.28 -7.16
N LEU A 73 -7.99 0.62 -6.01
CA LEU A 73 -6.78 0.21 -5.31
C LEU A 73 -6.98 -1.18 -4.69
N VAL A 74 -5.98 -2.03 -4.85
CA VAL A 74 -5.85 -3.31 -4.12
C VAL A 74 -4.67 -3.18 -3.15
N ILE A 75 -4.94 -3.39 -1.86
CA ILE A 75 -3.93 -3.36 -0.79
C ILE A 75 -3.63 -4.81 -0.38
N PHE A 76 -2.38 -5.21 -0.46
CA PHE A 76 -1.88 -6.42 0.18
C PHE A 76 -1.41 -6.06 1.58
N LEU A 77 -2.17 -6.48 2.60
CA LEU A 77 -1.89 -6.20 3.99
C LEU A 77 -1.29 -7.46 4.64
N SER A 78 0.01 -7.47 4.85
CA SER A 78 0.75 -8.55 5.49
C SER A 78 0.42 -9.94 4.93
N THR A 79 0.25 -10.03 3.60
CA THR A 79 0.14 -11.31 2.89
C THR A 79 1.48 -12.04 2.94
N THR A 80 1.48 -13.38 2.91
CA THR A 80 2.72 -14.18 2.95
C THR A 80 2.63 -15.38 2.03
N GLN A 81 3.75 -15.73 1.38
CA GLN A 81 3.92 -16.85 0.46
C GLN A 81 3.02 -16.79 -0.78
N ASP A 82 2.79 -17.89 -1.48
CA ASP A 82 2.07 -17.92 -2.76
C ASP A 82 0.55 -17.96 -2.53
N VAL A 83 -0.09 -16.82 -2.59
CA VAL A 83 -1.52 -16.63 -2.26
C VAL A 83 -2.43 -16.65 -3.48
N LEU A 84 -1.88 -16.52 -4.70
CA LEU A 84 -2.64 -16.48 -5.96
C LEU A 84 -2.22 -17.62 -6.90
N ASN A 85 -3.19 -18.32 -7.46
CA ASN A 85 -2.92 -19.27 -8.55
C ASN A 85 -2.68 -18.55 -9.90
N PRO A 86 -2.21 -19.24 -10.95
CA PRO A 86 -1.89 -18.60 -12.24
C PRO A 86 -3.06 -17.87 -12.92
N GLU A 87 -4.31 -18.27 -12.68
CA GLU A 87 -5.49 -17.59 -13.23
C GLU A 87 -5.72 -16.26 -12.50
N GLN A 88 -5.63 -16.26 -11.17
CA GLN A 88 -5.75 -15.09 -10.32
C GLN A 88 -4.61 -14.09 -10.55
N GLN A 89 -3.38 -14.57 -10.75
CA GLN A 89 -2.23 -13.76 -11.14
C GLN A 89 -2.47 -13.05 -12.48
N ARG A 90 -3.03 -13.76 -13.49
CA ARG A 90 -3.39 -13.13 -14.79
C ARG A 90 -4.47 -12.06 -14.63
N ALA A 91 -5.49 -12.31 -13.81
CA ALA A 91 -6.55 -11.35 -13.54
C ALA A 91 -6.00 -10.10 -12.84
N PHE A 92 -5.15 -10.27 -11.82
CA PHE A 92 -4.54 -9.15 -11.10
C PHE A 92 -3.57 -8.35 -11.98
N ARG A 93 -2.75 -9.02 -12.79
CA ARG A 93 -1.90 -8.35 -13.78
C ARG A 93 -2.73 -7.55 -14.79
N SER A 94 -3.84 -8.09 -15.27
CA SER A 94 -4.75 -7.38 -16.18
C SER A 94 -5.37 -6.15 -15.53
N TYR A 95 -5.72 -6.23 -14.23
CA TYR A 95 -6.23 -5.11 -13.44
C TYR A 95 -5.21 -3.95 -13.38
N ILE A 96 -3.95 -4.24 -13.04
CA ILE A 96 -2.87 -3.23 -13.02
C ILE A 96 -2.67 -2.61 -14.40
N LYS A 97 -2.63 -3.43 -15.47
CA LYS A 97 -2.46 -2.95 -16.86
C LYS A 97 -3.57 -2.00 -17.32
N LYS A 98 -4.76 -2.13 -16.75
CA LYS A 98 -5.90 -1.24 -17.03
C LYS A 98 -5.91 0.03 -16.16
N GLY A 99 -4.84 0.29 -15.40
CA GLY A 99 -4.70 1.47 -14.55
C GLY A 99 -5.17 1.28 -13.11
N GLY A 100 -5.43 0.05 -12.68
CA GLY A 100 -5.64 -0.28 -11.26
C GLY A 100 -4.37 -0.04 -10.46
N SER A 101 -4.50 0.32 -9.17
CA SER A 101 -3.37 0.62 -8.30
C SER A 101 -3.12 -0.48 -7.28
N PHE A 102 -1.88 -0.58 -6.82
CA PHE A 102 -1.41 -1.53 -5.81
C PHE A 102 -0.79 -0.79 -4.63
N MET A 103 -1.03 -1.30 -3.41
CA MET A 103 -0.28 -0.91 -2.22
C MET A 103 0.11 -2.15 -1.43
N GLY A 104 1.39 -2.29 -1.13
CA GLY A 104 1.91 -3.33 -0.25
C GLY A 104 2.20 -2.76 1.14
N ILE A 105 1.78 -3.47 2.19
CA ILE A 105 2.07 -3.13 3.58
C ILE A 105 2.78 -4.32 4.22
N HIS A 106 3.94 -4.06 4.79
CA HIS A 106 4.78 -4.99 5.54
C HIS A 106 5.05 -6.28 4.76
N ALA A 107 4.53 -7.45 5.20
CA ALA A 107 4.81 -8.74 4.59
C ALA A 107 4.24 -8.90 3.17
N ALA A 108 3.64 -7.87 2.57
CA ALA A 108 3.37 -7.90 1.13
C ALA A 108 4.62 -8.15 0.28
N SER A 109 5.83 -7.86 0.79
CA SER A 109 7.10 -8.22 0.13
C SER A 109 7.51 -9.68 0.34
N ASP A 110 6.90 -10.39 1.29
CA ASP A 110 7.06 -11.84 1.56
C ASP A 110 6.01 -12.67 0.80
N THR A 111 5.66 -12.24 -0.42
CA THR A 111 4.53 -12.80 -1.17
C THR A 111 4.93 -13.06 -2.62
N GLU A 112 4.39 -14.16 -3.23
CA GLU A 112 4.50 -14.48 -4.66
C GLU A 112 5.95 -14.55 -5.16
N TYR A 113 6.81 -15.27 -4.49
CA TYR A 113 8.23 -15.37 -4.83
C TYR A 113 8.49 -15.99 -6.21
N ASP A 114 7.63 -16.91 -6.65
CA ASP A 114 7.74 -17.57 -7.95
C ASP A 114 7.12 -16.77 -9.09
N TRP A 115 6.65 -15.54 -8.78
CA TRP A 115 6.07 -14.64 -9.78
C TRP A 115 6.89 -13.35 -9.95
N PRO A 116 7.93 -13.33 -10.82
CA PRO A 116 8.84 -12.18 -10.96
C PRO A 116 8.16 -10.86 -11.36
N TRP A 117 6.98 -10.93 -11.98
CA TRP A 117 6.18 -9.75 -12.28
C TRP A 117 5.70 -9.06 -10.99
N TYR A 118 5.29 -9.85 -9.98
CA TYR A 118 4.88 -9.32 -8.68
C TYR A 118 6.07 -8.68 -7.95
N GLY A 119 7.25 -9.29 -7.99
CA GLY A 119 8.46 -8.70 -7.42
C GLY A 119 8.78 -7.32 -8.00
N LYS A 120 8.54 -7.12 -9.31
CA LYS A 120 8.68 -5.81 -9.96
C LYS A 120 7.57 -4.84 -9.55
N LEU A 121 6.36 -5.31 -9.31
CA LEU A 121 5.22 -4.50 -8.86
C LEU A 121 5.44 -4.03 -7.41
N VAL A 122 5.74 -4.94 -6.48
CA VAL A 122 5.97 -4.61 -5.06
C VAL A 122 7.28 -3.84 -4.86
N GLY A 123 8.27 -4.04 -5.74
CA GLY A 123 9.52 -3.30 -5.77
C GLY A 123 10.70 -3.94 -5.03
N GLY A 124 10.50 -5.05 -4.33
CA GLY A 124 11.52 -5.82 -3.63
C GLY A 124 10.90 -6.98 -2.88
N TYR A 125 11.68 -8.03 -2.66
CA TYR A 125 11.25 -9.16 -1.85
C TYR A 125 11.89 -9.13 -0.47
N PHE A 126 11.14 -9.59 0.51
CA PHE A 126 11.67 -9.90 1.84
C PHE A 126 12.82 -10.91 1.73
N GLU A 127 13.89 -10.69 2.48
CA GLU A 127 15.03 -11.60 2.61
C GLU A 127 15.15 -12.12 4.03
N SER A 128 15.17 -11.21 5.01
CA SER A 128 15.35 -11.53 6.42
C SER A 128 14.89 -10.37 7.30
N HIS A 129 14.92 -10.56 8.60
CA HIS A 129 14.82 -9.51 9.64
C HIS A 129 15.67 -9.93 10.86
N PRO A 130 16.02 -9.01 11.76
CA PRO A 130 16.55 -9.35 13.09
C PRO A 130 15.58 -10.26 13.85
N ASN A 131 16.09 -11.21 14.64
CA ASN A 131 15.24 -12.22 15.28
C ASN A 131 15.15 -12.12 16.81
N ASP A 132 16.14 -11.53 17.48
CA ASP A 132 16.19 -11.48 18.94
C ASP A 132 16.77 -10.14 19.44
N PRO A 133 15.90 -9.15 19.68
CA PRO A 133 14.48 -9.09 19.36
C PRO A 133 14.22 -8.79 17.87
N ASN A 134 13.03 -9.19 17.36
CA ASN A 134 12.62 -8.87 16.00
C ASN A 134 12.01 -7.46 15.85
N VAL A 135 11.50 -6.88 16.94
CA VAL A 135 10.92 -5.54 16.97
C VAL A 135 11.88 -4.58 17.66
N LEU A 136 12.43 -3.63 16.89
CA LEU A 136 13.52 -2.76 17.29
C LEU A 136 13.18 -1.28 17.07
N ASP A 137 13.71 -0.43 17.96
CA ASP A 137 13.77 1.01 17.69
C ASP A 137 14.77 1.29 16.59
N ALA A 138 14.39 2.11 15.61
CA ALA A 138 15.29 2.56 14.56
C ALA A 138 14.99 3.99 14.11
N LYS A 139 15.95 4.60 13.44
CA LYS A 139 15.82 5.89 12.76
C LYS A 139 15.52 5.65 11.29
N ILE A 140 14.57 6.40 10.78
CA ILE A 140 14.19 6.41 9.37
C ILE A 140 14.48 7.80 8.81
N GLU A 141 15.27 7.86 7.76
CA GLU A 141 15.54 9.08 7.03
C GLU A 141 14.43 9.32 6.00
N VAL A 142 13.86 10.52 6.02
CA VAL A 142 12.88 10.95 5.04
C VAL A 142 13.61 11.55 3.85
N VAL A 143 13.84 10.74 2.81
CA VAL A 143 14.63 11.13 1.64
C VAL A 143 13.82 11.89 0.59
N ASN A 144 12.50 11.73 0.58
CA ASN A 144 11.62 12.48 -0.30
C ASN A 144 10.39 12.99 0.46
N LYS A 145 10.32 14.30 0.64
CA LYS A 145 9.21 15.00 1.32
C LYS A 145 8.13 15.55 0.38
N ASN A 146 8.29 15.39 -0.92
CA ASN A 146 7.34 15.91 -1.90
C ASN A 146 6.14 14.96 -2.12
N HIS A 147 6.23 13.73 -1.59
CA HIS A 147 5.16 12.77 -1.68
C HIS A 147 4.17 12.93 -0.51
N PRO A 148 2.84 12.82 -0.74
CA PRO A 148 1.83 13.02 0.31
C PRO A 148 1.99 12.08 1.52
N SER A 149 2.59 10.90 1.35
CA SER A 149 2.85 9.97 2.47
C SER A 149 3.98 10.41 3.40
N THR A 150 4.80 11.38 3.02
CA THR A 150 6.00 11.79 3.78
C THR A 150 6.07 13.30 4.04
N ALA A 151 5.18 14.07 3.46
CA ALA A 151 5.17 15.53 3.57
C ALA A 151 5.06 16.02 5.01
N HIS A 152 4.30 15.31 5.86
CA HIS A 152 4.08 15.64 7.28
C HIS A 152 5.25 15.25 8.18
N LEU A 153 6.08 14.27 7.77
CA LEU A 153 7.17 13.74 8.59
C LEU A 153 8.30 14.75 8.77
N ILE A 154 8.99 14.72 9.89
CA ILE A 154 10.29 15.38 10.08
C ILE A 154 11.38 14.60 9.32
N TYR A 155 12.58 15.20 9.14
CA TYR A 155 13.65 14.56 8.34
C TYR A 155 14.14 13.22 8.90
N VAL A 156 14.08 13.02 10.22
CA VAL A 156 14.42 11.76 10.88
C VAL A 156 13.23 11.32 11.72
N TRP A 157 12.59 10.23 11.29
CA TRP A 157 11.45 9.65 11.97
C TRP A 157 11.93 8.48 12.83
N GLN A 158 11.78 8.59 14.15
CA GLN A 158 12.09 7.50 15.08
C GLN A 158 10.84 6.69 15.36
N ARG A 159 10.94 5.38 15.22
CA ARG A 159 9.83 4.47 15.54
C ARG A 159 10.33 3.07 15.83
N LYS A 160 9.45 2.24 16.36
CA LYS A 160 9.69 0.85 16.69
C LYS A 160 8.82 -0.06 15.84
N ASP A 161 9.44 -0.97 15.10
CA ASP A 161 8.75 -1.94 14.25
C ASP A 161 9.67 -3.13 13.99
N GLU A 162 9.24 -4.10 13.19
CA GLU A 162 10.09 -5.12 12.60
C GLU A 162 10.67 -4.60 11.28
N TRP A 163 11.99 -4.63 11.17
CA TRP A 163 12.71 -4.05 10.03
C TRP A 163 13.16 -5.14 9.07
N TYR A 164 12.53 -5.19 7.89
CA TYR A 164 12.86 -6.13 6.84
C TYR A 164 14.11 -5.72 6.08
N ASN A 165 14.99 -6.69 5.85
CA ASN A 165 16.00 -6.65 4.81
C ASN A 165 15.40 -7.14 3.50
N TYR A 166 15.81 -6.54 2.39
CA TYR A 166 15.22 -6.82 1.08
C TYR A 166 16.24 -7.36 0.10
N LYS A 167 15.79 -8.27 -0.78
CA LYS A 167 16.51 -8.73 -1.97
C LYS A 167 15.77 -8.31 -3.24
N ASN A 168 16.50 -8.30 -4.36
CA ASN A 168 15.97 -8.00 -5.68
C ASN A 168 15.24 -6.64 -5.74
N LEU A 169 15.76 -5.64 -5.02
CA LEU A 169 15.21 -4.29 -5.04
C LEU A 169 15.17 -3.76 -6.47
N ASN A 170 14.02 -3.25 -6.89
CA ASN A 170 13.81 -2.67 -8.21
C ASN A 170 14.49 -1.29 -8.28
N PRO A 171 15.52 -1.07 -9.12
CA PRO A 171 16.23 0.19 -9.19
C PRO A 171 15.39 1.36 -9.74
N ASN A 172 14.20 1.08 -10.28
CA ASN A 172 13.31 2.09 -10.86
C ASN A 172 12.26 2.61 -9.89
N VAL A 173 12.29 2.21 -8.60
CA VAL A 173 11.40 2.79 -7.59
C VAL A 173 11.92 4.15 -7.14
N THR A 174 11.01 5.03 -6.75
CA THR A 174 11.34 6.28 -6.06
C THR A 174 11.27 6.04 -4.57
N VAL A 175 12.41 6.05 -3.90
CA VAL A 175 12.52 5.84 -2.45
C VAL A 175 11.95 7.05 -1.71
N LEU A 176 11.17 6.79 -0.70
CA LEU A 176 10.56 7.78 0.20
C LEU A 176 11.25 7.84 1.56
N LEU A 177 11.50 6.66 2.10
CA LEU A 177 12.04 6.45 3.44
C LEU A 177 13.20 5.47 3.36
N ASN A 178 14.30 5.82 4.01
CA ASN A 178 15.50 4.99 4.12
C ASN A 178 15.76 4.66 5.59
N LEU A 179 16.05 3.41 5.89
CA LEU A 179 16.34 2.95 7.24
C LEU A 179 17.82 3.18 7.56
N ASP A 180 18.11 3.86 8.67
CA ASP A 180 19.47 4.06 9.17
C ASP A 180 19.94 2.81 9.92
N GLU A 181 20.69 1.94 9.25
CA GLU A 181 21.21 0.69 9.84
C GLU A 181 22.20 0.94 10.99
N SER A 182 22.76 2.14 11.12
CA SER A 182 23.61 2.47 12.27
C SER A 182 22.83 2.65 13.58
N SER A 183 21.50 2.76 13.48
CA SER A 183 20.61 2.98 14.61
C SER A 183 20.06 1.70 15.26
N TYR A 184 20.27 0.54 14.63
CA TYR A 184 19.84 -0.78 15.16
C TYR A 184 20.79 -1.88 14.66
N GLU A 185 20.65 -3.11 15.16
CA GLU A 185 21.45 -4.24 14.74
C GLU A 185 20.67 -5.19 13.82
N GLY A 186 21.33 -5.78 12.82
CA GLY A 186 20.79 -6.80 11.93
C GLY A 186 20.30 -6.30 10.57
N GLY A 187 20.57 -5.04 10.22
CA GLY A 187 20.42 -4.54 8.86
C GLY A 187 21.46 -5.14 7.92
N THR A 188 21.09 -5.45 6.68
CA THR A 188 21.96 -6.07 5.67
C THR A 188 21.88 -5.44 4.28
N ASN A 189 21.12 -4.35 4.11
CA ASN A 189 21.02 -3.60 2.86
C ASN A 189 22.06 -2.46 2.77
N GLY A 190 22.74 -2.11 3.88
CA GLY A 190 23.78 -1.08 3.95
C GLY A 190 23.25 0.34 3.95
N GLU A 191 24.05 1.32 3.45
CA GLU A 191 23.70 2.74 3.45
C GLU A 191 22.40 3.06 2.71
N ASN A 192 22.03 2.25 1.71
CA ASN A 192 20.80 2.39 0.94
C ASN A 192 19.82 1.29 1.31
N HIS A 193 19.14 1.45 2.45
CA HIS A 193 18.13 0.53 2.93
C HIS A 193 16.72 1.11 2.80
N PRO A 194 16.10 1.08 1.61
CA PRO A 194 14.76 1.63 1.43
C PRO A 194 13.74 0.84 2.24
N ILE A 195 12.86 1.54 2.99
CA ILE A 195 11.78 0.93 3.78
C ILE A 195 10.40 1.37 3.29
N ALA A 196 10.31 2.40 2.44
CA ALA A 196 9.11 2.77 1.72
C ALA A 196 9.46 3.39 0.37
N TRP A 197 8.67 3.07 -0.65
CA TRP A 197 8.86 3.56 -2.01
C TRP A 197 7.57 3.55 -2.82
N TYR A 198 7.60 4.22 -3.98
CA TYR A 198 6.53 4.20 -4.95
C TYR A 198 7.08 4.21 -6.39
N HIS A 199 6.28 3.78 -7.32
CA HIS A 199 6.58 3.87 -8.75
C HIS A 199 5.31 3.66 -9.59
N THR A 200 5.40 3.91 -10.89
CA THR A 200 4.42 3.45 -11.86
C THR A 200 4.91 2.14 -12.48
N PHE A 201 4.05 1.16 -12.60
CA PHE A 201 4.40 -0.14 -13.15
C PHE A 201 3.27 -0.74 -13.97
N ASP A 202 3.58 -1.20 -15.19
CA ASP A 202 2.70 -1.93 -16.12
C ASP A 202 1.31 -1.26 -16.33
N GLY A 203 1.25 0.08 -16.22
CA GLY A 203 0.04 0.90 -16.40
C GLY A 203 -0.63 1.39 -15.12
N GLY A 204 -0.26 0.85 -13.95
CA GLY A 204 -0.80 1.22 -12.64
C GLY A 204 0.19 1.99 -11.77
N ARG A 205 -0.28 2.44 -10.61
CA ARG A 205 0.53 3.01 -9.52
C ARG A 205 0.82 1.94 -8.49
N ALA A 206 2.04 1.89 -7.97
CA ALA A 206 2.46 0.95 -6.94
C ALA A 206 3.15 1.70 -5.79
N PHE A 207 2.70 1.44 -4.58
CA PHE A 207 3.26 1.98 -3.34
C PHE A 207 3.58 0.83 -2.38
N TYR A 208 4.69 0.92 -1.66
CA TYR A 208 5.05 -0.05 -0.63
C TYR A 208 5.57 0.65 0.63
N THR A 209 5.24 0.08 1.79
CA THR A 209 5.81 0.44 3.09
C THR A 209 6.10 -0.80 3.93
N GLY A 210 7.32 -0.90 4.47
CA GLY A 210 7.76 -2.02 5.28
C GLY A 210 7.28 -2.01 6.73
N GLY A 211 6.76 -0.88 7.23
CA GLY A 211 6.17 -0.82 8.56
C GLY A 211 4.82 -1.53 8.66
N GLY A 212 4.38 -1.83 9.90
CA GLY A 212 3.07 -2.42 10.16
C GLY A 212 3.09 -3.85 10.73
N HIS A 213 4.24 -4.31 11.26
CA HIS A 213 4.32 -5.60 11.95
C HIS A 213 3.49 -5.62 13.22
N THR A 214 3.50 -4.53 13.99
CA THR A 214 2.87 -4.45 15.32
C THR A 214 1.52 -3.75 15.29
N ASP A 215 0.66 -4.02 16.27
CA ASP A 215 -0.60 -3.29 16.46
C ASP A 215 -0.33 -1.81 16.74
N GLU A 216 0.72 -1.51 17.49
CA GLU A 216 1.15 -0.16 17.87
C GLU A 216 1.46 0.70 16.65
N SER A 217 2.06 0.12 15.61
CA SER A 217 2.32 0.81 14.34
C SER A 217 1.04 1.44 13.77
N PHE A 218 -0.09 0.73 13.83
CA PHE A 218 -1.38 1.24 13.35
C PHE A 218 -2.05 2.23 14.31
N ASP A 219 -1.51 2.45 15.51
CA ASP A 219 -1.94 3.50 16.45
C ASP A 219 -1.12 4.79 16.30
N GLU A 220 0.08 4.75 15.74
CA GLU A 220 0.93 5.91 15.50
C GLU A 220 0.23 6.93 14.57
N PRO A 221 0.11 8.21 14.97
CA PRO A 221 -0.49 9.24 14.11
C PRO A 221 0.26 9.40 12.78
N ASP A 222 1.58 9.46 12.82
CA ASP A 222 2.42 9.67 11.64
C ASP A 222 2.36 8.49 10.67
N PHE A 223 2.31 7.25 11.18
CA PHE A 223 2.14 6.07 10.32
C PHE A 223 0.75 6.02 9.66
N LYS A 224 -0.30 6.42 10.37
CA LYS A 224 -1.64 6.55 9.78
C LYS A 224 -1.69 7.60 8.67
N GLU A 225 -1.01 8.73 8.87
CA GLU A 225 -0.92 9.78 7.85
C GLU A 225 -0.06 9.33 6.66
N HIS A 226 1.04 8.61 6.92
CA HIS A 226 1.86 7.95 5.90
C HIS A 226 1.02 6.99 5.03
N LEU A 227 0.23 6.09 5.65
CA LEU A 227 -0.67 5.19 4.94
C LEU A 227 -1.72 5.96 4.13
N LEU A 228 -2.33 6.99 4.71
CA LEU A 228 -3.33 7.81 4.03
C LEU A 228 -2.73 8.50 2.80
N GLY A 229 -1.56 9.10 2.93
CA GLY A 229 -0.88 9.74 1.80
C GLY A 229 -0.59 8.77 0.66
N GLY A 230 -0.11 7.55 0.96
CA GLY A 230 0.09 6.48 -0.02
C GLY A 230 -1.21 6.06 -0.71
N ILE A 231 -2.30 5.90 0.06
CA ILE A 231 -3.63 5.57 -0.47
C ILE A 231 -4.13 6.68 -1.42
N LEU A 232 -4.07 7.95 -0.98
CA LEU A 232 -4.55 9.09 -1.80
C LEU A 232 -3.76 9.22 -3.09
N TRP A 233 -2.44 8.98 -3.06
CA TRP A 233 -1.63 8.94 -4.27
C TRP A 233 -2.03 7.78 -5.18
N CYS A 234 -2.23 6.57 -4.66
CA CYS A 234 -2.70 5.42 -5.44
C CYS A 234 -4.08 5.67 -6.06
N LEU A 235 -4.97 6.39 -5.38
CA LEU A 235 -6.30 6.77 -5.89
C LEU A 235 -6.26 7.89 -6.94
N GLY A 236 -5.08 8.50 -7.19
CA GLY A 236 -4.95 9.65 -8.08
C GLY A 236 -5.60 10.92 -7.55
N ARG A 237 -5.76 11.05 -6.23
CA ARG A 237 -6.33 12.23 -5.55
C ARG A 237 -5.27 13.27 -5.18
N THR A 238 -4.01 12.88 -5.24
CA THR A 238 -2.82 13.72 -5.02
C THR A 238 -1.75 13.35 -6.04
N GLU A 239 -0.86 14.30 -6.35
CA GLU A 239 0.31 14.08 -7.23
C GLU A 239 1.51 13.54 -6.45
#